data_ece29405753005954f286ed8bb496419
#
_entry.id   ece29405753005954f286ed8bb496419
#
_cell.length_a   1.000
_cell.length_b   1.000
_cell.length_c   1.000
_cell.angle_alpha   90.00
_cell.angle_beta   90.00
_cell.angle_gamma   90.00
#
_symmetry.space_group_name_H-M   'P 1'
#
loop_
_entity.id
_entity.type
_entity.pdbx_description
1 polymer ?
#
loop_
_entity_poly.entity_id
_entity_poly.type
_entity_poly.pdbx_seq_one_letter_code
_entity_poly.pdbx_strand_id
1 'polypeptide(L)'
;PDGRTGINLHLDAGAARGPKYNLGGGEQVKWQVLSDDIGNNPGNWARFKASHFNQRRDGLFHYMVWGDYYVQQQNGESGSSGLGQLGGRDFMVTVGKTHWNNNKGNMSDIRVGTFIHELGHNLGLQHGGDADEKGEKGKPQYFSVMNYNYQLTGVPKADGTKYFGYLQQDMPALNERALDERKGF
;
A
#
# COMPACT_ATOMS: atom_id res chain seq x y z
N PRO A 1 4.47 24.32 1.30
CA PRO A 1 4.70 23.76 -0.03
C PRO A 1 6.14 24.06 -0.41
N ASP A 2 6.91 23.04 -0.71
CA ASP A 2 8.34 23.14 -1.05
C ASP A 2 8.58 23.43 -2.55
N GLY A 3 7.51 23.76 -3.29
CA GLY A 3 7.54 24.03 -4.73
C GLY A 3 7.70 22.80 -5.61
N ARG A 4 7.69 21.60 -5.02
CA ARG A 4 7.75 20.32 -5.75
C ARG A 4 6.35 19.81 -6.01
N THR A 5 6.14 19.21 -7.17
CA THR A 5 4.91 18.50 -7.49
C THR A 5 4.91 17.13 -6.84
N GLY A 6 3.74 16.68 -6.36
CA GLY A 6 3.55 15.36 -5.78
C GLY A 6 3.20 15.38 -4.29
N ILE A 7 3.11 14.19 -3.72
CA ILE A 7 2.78 13.98 -2.31
C ILE A 7 4.07 14.09 -1.48
N ASN A 8 4.08 14.99 -0.50
CA ASN A 8 5.15 15.05 0.49
C ASN A 8 4.81 14.14 1.67
N LEU A 9 5.42 12.97 1.71
CA LEU A 9 5.16 11.95 2.73
C LEU A 9 6.05 12.16 3.95
N HIS A 10 5.45 12.41 5.11
CA HIS A 10 6.11 12.45 6.41
C HIS A 10 5.88 11.14 7.15
N LEU A 11 6.95 10.45 7.47
CA LEU A 11 6.91 9.17 8.18
C LEU A 11 7.20 9.38 9.68
N ASP A 12 6.36 8.80 10.52
CA ASP A 12 6.61 8.70 11.96
C ASP A 12 6.78 7.23 12.35
N ALA A 13 8.01 6.79 12.39
CA ALA A 13 8.37 5.42 12.74
C ALA A 13 8.99 5.31 14.15
N GLY A 14 8.94 6.41 14.91
CA GLY A 14 9.36 6.49 16.29
C GLY A 14 10.87 6.71 16.49
N ALA A 15 11.23 7.00 17.73
CA ALA A 15 12.59 7.39 18.14
C ALA A 15 13.67 6.35 17.75
N ALA A 16 13.32 5.07 17.75
CA ALA A 16 14.25 3.98 17.39
C ALA A 16 14.71 4.04 15.92
N ARG A 17 14.06 4.83 15.06
CA ARG A 17 14.40 5.01 13.64
C ARG A 17 15.13 6.33 13.37
N GLY A 18 15.48 7.06 14.42
CA GLY A 18 16.24 8.32 14.36
C GLY A 18 15.35 9.56 14.23
N PRO A 19 15.93 10.75 14.44
CA PRO A 19 15.17 12.00 14.58
C PRO A 19 14.36 12.37 13.33
N LYS A 20 14.82 12.00 12.14
CA LYS A 20 14.11 12.27 10.87
C LYS A 20 12.73 11.59 10.80
N TYR A 21 12.56 10.47 11.50
CA TYR A 21 11.36 9.64 11.48
C TYR A 21 10.67 9.59 12.82
N ASN A 22 10.90 10.59 13.68
CA ASN A 22 10.33 10.68 15.00
C ASN A 22 9.50 11.96 15.14
N LEU A 23 8.20 11.82 14.98
CA LEU A 23 7.21 12.89 15.18
C LEU A 23 6.42 12.69 16.49
N GLY A 24 7.00 11.93 17.44
CA GLY A 24 6.39 11.64 18.73
C GLY A 24 5.44 10.45 18.74
N GLY A 25 5.41 9.66 17.70
CA GLY A 25 4.70 8.39 17.63
C GLY A 25 5.61 7.27 17.16
N GLY A 26 5.01 6.20 16.63
CA GLY A 26 5.71 5.02 16.17
C GLY A 26 6.28 4.17 17.32
N GLU A 27 5.82 2.96 17.46
CA GLU A 27 6.30 2.03 18.47
C GLU A 27 6.57 0.65 17.89
N GLN A 28 7.43 -0.09 18.54
CA GLN A 28 7.63 -1.49 18.28
C GLN A 28 6.85 -2.31 19.30
N VAL A 29 5.86 -3.05 18.82
CA VAL A 29 5.00 -3.89 19.65
C VAL A 29 5.42 -5.36 19.54
N LYS A 30 5.14 -6.13 20.60
CA LYS A 30 5.27 -7.59 20.53
C LYS A 30 4.33 -8.12 19.45
N TRP A 31 4.79 -9.12 18.68
CA TRP A 31 3.97 -9.75 17.66
C TRP A 31 2.60 -10.20 18.21
N GLN A 32 1.57 -9.84 17.50
CA GLN A 32 0.19 -10.28 17.70
C GLN A 32 -0.43 -10.55 16.33
N VAL A 33 -1.42 -11.41 16.32
CA VAL A 33 -2.18 -11.70 15.10
C VAL A 33 -2.99 -10.46 14.72
N LEU A 34 -2.80 -10.00 13.48
CA LEU A 34 -3.62 -8.93 12.88
C LEU A 34 -4.88 -9.53 12.26
N SER A 35 -5.94 -8.74 12.15
CA SER A 35 -7.23 -9.15 11.58
C SER A 35 -7.55 -8.30 10.36
N ASP A 36 -8.33 -8.86 9.43
CA ASP A 36 -8.81 -8.19 8.23
C ASP A 36 -9.98 -7.22 8.46
N ASP A 37 -10.40 -7.05 9.71
CA ASP A 37 -11.51 -6.18 10.08
C ASP A 37 -11.15 -4.69 10.16
N ILE A 38 -10.16 -4.28 9.35
CA ILE A 38 -9.70 -2.89 9.27
C ILE A 38 -10.85 -1.96 8.89
N GLY A 39 -11.02 -0.88 9.66
CA GLY A 39 -12.14 0.05 9.50
C GLY A 39 -13.42 -0.37 10.22
N ASN A 40 -13.54 -1.58 10.76
CA ASN A 40 -14.68 -2.01 11.55
C ASN A 40 -14.56 -1.54 13.00
N ASN A 41 -15.63 -0.99 13.56
CA ASN A 41 -15.68 -0.58 14.96
C ASN A 41 -17.07 -0.94 15.55
N PRO A 42 -17.15 -1.82 16.56
CA PRO A 42 -16.02 -2.48 17.23
C PRO A 42 -15.43 -3.65 16.42
N GLY A 43 -14.11 -3.85 16.54
CA GLY A 43 -13.39 -4.93 15.86
C GLY A 43 -12.02 -5.21 16.51
N ASN A 44 -11.35 -6.23 16.05
CA ASN A 44 -10.00 -6.57 16.53
C ASN A 44 -8.99 -5.48 16.15
N TRP A 45 -9.07 -4.99 14.92
CA TRP A 45 -8.25 -3.89 14.46
C TRP A 45 -8.47 -2.61 15.30
N ALA A 46 -9.71 -2.26 15.55
CA ALA A 46 -10.04 -1.08 16.36
C ALA A 46 -9.47 -1.17 17.78
N ARG A 47 -9.54 -2.35 18.42
CA ARG A 47 -8.94 -2.59 19.73
C ARG A 47 -7.42 -2.49 19.70
N PHE A 48 -6.78 -3.08 18.69
CA PHE A 48 -5.35 -2.99 18.47
C PHE A 48 -4.92 -1.53 18.31
N LYS A 49 -5.58 -0.80 17.41
CA LYS A 49 -5.31 0.63 17.19
C LYS A 49 -5.49 1.45 18.47
N ALA A 50 -6.56 1.25 19.23
CA ALA A 50 -6.80 1.96 20.47
C ALA A 50 -5.71 1.74 21.53
N SER A 51 -5.04 0.59 21.51
CA SER A 51 -3.96 0.26 22.44
C SER A 51 -2.61 0.83 22.03
N HIS A 52 -2.39 1.09 20.72
CA HIS A 52 -1.07 1.37 20.15
C HIS A 52 -0.99 2.69 19.37
N PHE A 53 -2.09 3.39 19.21
CA PHE A 53 -2.13 4.66 18.49
C PHE A 53 -2.71 5.76 19.34
N ASN A 54 -1.99 6.86 19.49
CA ASN A 54 -2.49 8.00 20.24
C ASN A 54 -3.70 8.61 19.54
N GLN A 55 -4.87 8.53 20.16
CA GLN A 55 -6.13 8.98 19.60
C GLN A 55 -6.18 10.47 19.27
N ARG A 56 -5.34 11.31 19.91
CA ARG A 56 -5.22 12.74 19.54
C ARG A 56 -4.62 12.94 18.15
N ARG A 57 -4.02 11.91 17.60
CA ARG A 57 -3.44 11.88 16.24
C ARG A 57 -4.42 11.36 15.21
N ASP A 58 -5.51 10.76 15.66
CA ASP A 58 -6.54 10.24 14.75
C ASP A 58 -7.16 11.40 13.95
N GLY A 59 -7.37 11.17 12.69
CA GLY A 59 -7.82 12.21 11.76
C GLY A 59 -6.71 13.09 11.18
N LEU A 60 -5.49 13.11 11.76
CA LEU A 60 -4.34 13.85 11.25
C LEU A 60 -3.29 12.97 10.58
N PHE A 61 -3.20 11.70 11.01
CA PHE A 61 -2.24 10.72 10.50
C PHE A 61 -2.96 9.51 9.94
N HIS A 62 -2.36 8.91 8.92
CA HIS A 62 -2.66 7.54 8.54
C HIS A 62 -1.97 6.59 9.52
N TYR A 63 -2.71 5.62 10.04
CA TYR A 63 -2.17 4.61 10.94
C TYR A 63 -1.76 3.37 10.17
N MET A 64 -0.50 2.98 10.31
CA MET A 64 0.08 1.88 9.58
C MET A 64 0.75 0.87 10.50
N VAL A 65 0.56 -0.40 10.24
CA VAL A 65 1.20 -1.50 10.97
C VAL A 65 2.02 -2.37 10.02
N TRP A 66 3.29 -2.62 10.41
CA TRP A 66 4.09 -3.68 9.80
C TRP A 66 3.84 -4.97 10.56
N GLY A 67 3.36 -6.01 9.86
CA GLY A 67 3.09 -7.32 10.42
C GLY A 67 3.76 -8.45 9.64
N ASP A 68 3.69 -9.66 10.18
CA ASP A 68 4.13 -10.86 9.47
C ASP A 68 3.06 -11.30 8.47
N TYR A 69 1.84 -11.52 8.97
CA TYR A 69 0.62 -11.83 8.21
C TYR A 69 -0.60 -11.32 8.96
N TYR A 70 -1.77 -11.43 8.36
CA TYR A 70 -3.05 -11.24 9.04
C TYR A 70 -3.96 -12.44 8.84
N VAL A 71 -5.00 -12.55 9.65
CA VAL A 71 -6.02 -13.59 9.49
C VAL A 71 -7.30 -12.99 8.92
N GLN A 72 -7.87 -13.71 7.99
CA GLN A 72 -9.20 -13.47 7.46
C GLN A 72 -10.20 -14.25 8.29
N GLN A 73 -11.32 -13.63 8.65
CA GLN A 73 -12.33 -14.24 9.51
C GLN A 73 -12.85 -15.58 8.99
N GLN A 74 -12.87 -15.76 7.67
CA GLN A 74 -13.42 -16.96 7.04
C GLN A 74 -12.37 -17.91 6.47
N ASN A 75 -11.17 -17.43 6.17
CA ASN A 75 -10.17 -18.14 5.37
C ASN A 75 -8.85 -18.43 6.11
N GLY A 76 -8.74 -18.04 7.38
CA GLY A 76 -7.49 -18.23 8.14
C GLY A 76 -6.37 -17.27 7.75
N GLU A 77 -5.13 -17.74 7.78
CA GLU A 77 -3.93 -16.93 7.49
C GLU A 77 -3.90 -16.46 6.04
N SER A 78 -3.68 -15.16 5.85
CA SER A 78 -3.57 -14.55 4.54
C SER A 78 -2.12 -14.41 4.10
N GLY A 79 -1.84 -14.84 2.87
CA GLY A 79 -0.57 -14.58 2.18
C GLY A 79 -0.53 -13.24 1.43
N SER A 80 -1.54 -12.38 1.58
CA SER A 80 -1.54 -11.04 1.00
C SER A 80 -0.39 -10.19 1.54
N SER A 81 0.16 -9.33 0.70
CA SER A 81 1.25 -8.43 1.08
C SER A 81 0.81 -7.29 2.00
N GLY A 82 -0.48 -6.94 1.97
CA GLY A 82 -1.05 -5.89 2.80
C GLY A 82 -2.56 -5.83 2.72
N LEU A 83 -3.14 -4.86 3.41
CA LEU A 83 -4.55 -4.51 3.37
C LEU A 83 -4.73 -3.04 3.75
N GLY A 84 -5.42 -2.26 2.92
CA GLY A 84 -5.72 -0.85 3.16
C GLY A 84 -7.21 -0.56 3.16
N GLN A 85 -7.65 0.31 4.05
CA GLN A 85 -9.02 0.82 4.08
C GLN A 85 -9.21 1.83 2.94
N LEU A 86 -10.09 1.53 1.99
CA LEU A 86 -10.38 2.43 0.86
C LEU A 86 -11.01 3.74 1.35
N GLY A 87 -10.38 4.87 1.03
CA GLY A 87 -10.81 6.19 1.47
C GLY A 87 -10.72 6.42 2.99
N GLY A 88 -10.07 5.49 3.70
CA GLY A 88 -9.90 5.55 5.15
C GLY A 88 -8.52 6.06 5.56
N ARG A 89 -8.08 5.64 6.76
CA ARG A 89 -6.80 6.11 7.33
C ARG A 89 -5.93 4.99 7.86
N ASP A 90 -6.41 3.76 7.81
CA ASP A 90 -5.76 2.61 8.39
C ASP A 90 -5.29 1.67 7.30
N PHE A 91 -4.08 1.14 7.44
CA PHE A 91 -3.58 0.09 6.56
C PHE A 91 -2.50 -0.75 7.24
N MET A 92 -2.22 -1.92 6.68
CA MET A 92 -1.14 -2.79 7.12
C MET A 92 -0.31 -3.30 5.95
N VAL A 93 0.95 -3.57 6.21
CA VAL A 93 1.86 -4.28 5.32
C VAL A 93 2.29 -5.57 5.99
N THR A 94 2.04 -6.69 5.36
CA THR A 94 2.17 -8.03 5.93
C THR A 94 3.08 -8.91 5.09
N VAL A 95 4.32 -8.46 4.94
CA VAL A 95 5.36 -9.15 4.16
C VAL A 95 6.44 -9.75 5.07
N GLY A 96 6.01 -10.39 6.15
CA GLY A 96 6.89 -11.12 7.06
C GLY A 96 7.30 -12.49 6.54
N LYS A 97 8.04 -13.23 7.36
CA LYS A 97 8.70 -14.46 6.92
C LYS A 97 7.75 -15.66 6.72
N THR A 98 6.58 -15.63 7.35
CA THR A 98 5.64 -16.77 7.28
C THR A 98 5.19 -17.04 5.85
N HIS A 99 4.77 -16.02 5.13
CA HIS A 99 4.32 -16.14 3.75
C HIS A 99 5.28 -15.50 2.73
N TRP A 100 6.15 -14.57 3.17
CA TRP A 100 7.07 -13.79 2.34
C TRP A 100 8.51 -14.06 2.76
N ASN A 101 9.07 -15.16 2.31
CA ASN A 101 10.48 -15.51 2.52
C ASN A 101 11.36 -14.90 1.41
N ASN A 102 12.67 -15.00 1.56
CA ASN A 102 13.67 -14.42 0.66
C ASN A 102 13.60 -14.94 -0.79
N ASN A 103 12.76 -15.93 -1.08
CA ASN A 103 12.63 -16.52 -2.42
C ASN A 103 11.52 -15.85 -3.28
N LYS A 104 10.84 -14.82 -2.77
CA LYS A 104 9.73 -14.16 -3.47
C LYS A 104 10.12 -12.87 -4.21
N GLY A 105 11.40 -12.67 -4.53
CA GLY A 105 11.88 -11.51 -5.26
C GLY A 105 12.61 -10.49 -4.37
N ASN A 106 12.73 -9.26 -4.85
CA ASN A 106 13.37 -8.19 -4.10
C ASN A 106 12.48 -7.71 -2.95
N MET A 107 12.77 -8.13 -1.73
CA MET A 107 11.98 -7.77 -0.55
C MET A 107 11.93 -6.26 -0.27
N SER A 108 12.94 -5.49 -0.69
CA SER A 108 12.90 -4.03 -0.59
C SER A 108 11.82 -3.44 -1.48
N ASP A 109 11.77 -3.88 -2.73
CA ASP A 109 10.76 -3.46 -3.70
C ASP A 109 9.34 -3.86 -3.26
N ILE A 110 9.19 -5.11 -2.82
CA ILE A 110 7.92 -5.64 -2.31
C ILE A 110 7.40 -4.80 -1.15
N ARG A 111 8.25 -4.46 -0.18
CA ARG A 111 7.87 -3.62 0.97
C ARG A 111 7.48 -2.21 0.55
N VAL A 112 8.29 -1.57 -0.29
CA VAL A 112 8.02 -0.21 -0.78
C VAL A 112 6.75 -0.19 -1.61
N GLY A 113 6.61 -1.11 -2.56
CA GLY A 113 5.46 -1.17 -3.44
C GLY A 113 4.16 -1.45 -2.68
N THR A 114 4.18 -2.41 -1.75
CA THR A 114 3.00 -2.68 -0.91
C THR A 114 2.66 -1.49 -0.02
N PHE A 115 3.66 -0.85 0.62
CA PHE A 115 3.40 0.32 1.45
C PHE A 115 2.70 1.44 0.67
N ILE A 116 3.20 1.77 -0.52
CA ILE A 116 2.60 2.82 -1.36
C ILE A 116 1.22 2.38 -1.88
N HIS A 117 1.04 1.10 -2.22
CA HIS A 117 -0.23 0.55 -2.67
C HIS A 117 -1.32 0.69 -1.59
N GLU A 118 -1.06 0.22 -0.37
CA GLU A 118 -2.04 0.29 0.71
C GLU A 118 -2.34 1.73 1.16
N LEU A 119 -1.33 2.61 1.15
CA LEU A 119 -1.54 4.04 1.33
C LEU A 119 -2.40 4.62 0.20
N GLY A 120 -2.24 4.16 -1.03
CA GLY A 120 -3.08 4.54 -2.17
C GLY A 120 -4.56 4.25 -1.92
N HIS A 121 -4.89 3.10 -1.35
CA HIS A 121 -6.26 2.79 -0.93
C HIS A 121 -6.78 3.81 0.09
N ASN A 122 -5.98 4.19 1.07
CA ASN A 122 -6.39 5.23 2.01
C ASN A 122 -6.64 6.60 1.32
N LEU A 123 -5.95 6.89 0.24
CA LEU A 123 -6.17 8.09 -0.58
C LEU A 123 -7.34 7.95 -1.56
N GLY A 124 -8.07 6.83 -1.54
CA GLY A 124 -9.23 6.56 -2.40
C GLY A 124 -8.90 5.91 -3.74
N LEU A 125 -7.63 5.54 -3.98
CA LEU A 125 -7.24 4.92 -5.24
C LEU A 125 -7.60 3.43 -5.26
N GLN A 126 -8.05 2.95 -6.41
CA GLN A 126 -8.40 1.56 -6.66
C GLN A 126 -7.40 0.92 -7.67
N HIS A 127 -7.51 -0.41 -7.86
CA HIS A 127 -6.53 -1.18 -8.65
C HIS A 127 -6.52 -0.85 -10.14
N GLY A 128 -7.63 -0.36 -10.68
CA GLY A 128 -7.79 0.01 -12.08
C GLY A 128 -8.03 1.50 -12.33
N GLY A 129 -7.85 2.36 -11.31
CA GLY A 129 -8.25 3.76 -11.32
C GLY A 129 -9.73 3.93 -10.99
N ASP A 130 -10.35 5.04 -11.42
CA ASP A 130 -11.73 5.40 -11.07
C ASP A 130 -12.79 4.42 -11.58
N ALA A 131 -12.47 3.62 -12.60
CA ALA A 131 -13.41 2.70 -13.24
C ALA A 131 -13.32 1.26 -12.72
N ASP A 132 -12.65 1.02 -11.59
CA ASP A 132 -12.48 -0.33 -11.05
C ASP A 132 -13.68 -0.76 -10.21
N GLU A 133 -14.82 -0.91 -10.86
CA GLU A 133 -16.03 -1.40 -10.20
C GLU A 133 -15.96 -2.89 -9.81
N LYS A 134 -14.96 -3.65 -10.28
CA LYS A 134 -14.94 -5.12 -10.15
C LYS A 134 -13.57 -5.73 -9.85
N GLY A 135 -12.59 -4.93 -9.44
CA GLY A 135 -11.24 -5.47 -9.14
C GLY A 135 -10.58 -6.12 -10.37
N GLU A 136 -10.84 -5.60 -11.55
CA GLU A 136 -10.24 -6.12 -12.76
C GLU A 136 -8.72 -5.98 -12.68
N LYS A 137 -8.08 -7.12 -12.62
CA LYS A 137 -6.63 -7.22 -12.57
C LYS A 137 -6.05 -6.64 -13.86
N GLY A 138 -5.43 -5.47 -13.68
CA GLY A 138 -4.43 -5.03 -14.63
C GLY A 138 -4.96 -4.49 -15.94
N LYS A 139 -5.32 -3.21 -15.95
CA LYS A 139 -5.23 -2.44 -17.17
C LYS A 139 -3.73 -2.23 -17.45
N PRO A 140 -3.14 -2.87 -18.47
CA PRO A 140 -1.69 -2.82 -18.69
C PRO A 140 -1.15 -1.40 -18.78
N GLN A 141 -1.94 -0.48 -19.32
CA GLN A 141 -1.61 0.93 -19.47
C GLN A 141 -1.79 1.76 -18.17
N TYR A 142 -2.30 1.18 -17.09
CA TYR A 142 -2.39 1.86 -15.81
C TYR A 142 -1.04 1.77 -15.07
N PHE A 143 -0.12 2.67 -15.40
CA PHE A 143 1.23 2.73 -14.86
C PHE A 143 1.25 3.30 -13.44
N SER A 144 0.81 2.49 -12.51
CA SER A 144 0.69 2.82 -11.09
C SER A 144 0.99 1.60 -10.24
N VAL A 145 1.54 1.78 -9.04
CA VAL A 145 1.66 0.71 -8.04
C VAL A 145 0.30 0.18 -7.58
N MET A 146 -0.80 0.89 -7.86
CA MET A 146 -2.15 0.39 -7.62
C MET A 146 -2.51 -0.78 -8.53
N ASN A 147 -1.85 -0.88 -9.69
CA ASN A 147 -1.97 -2.03 -10.56
C ASN A 147 -1.11 -3.19 -10.04
N TYR A 148 -1.70 -4.34 -9.85
CA TYR A 148 -1.00 -5.55 -9.37
C TYR A 148 0.19 -5.99 -10.23
N ASN A 149 0.21 -5.61 -11.53
CA ASN A 149 1.36 -5.87 -12.40
C ASN A 149 2.63 -5.13 -11.93
N TYR A 150 2.47 -4.01 -11.22
CA TYR A 150 3.57 -3.12 -10.83
C TYR A 150 3.74 -2.99 -9.32
N GLN A 151 2.79 -3.46 -8.52
CA GLN A 151 2.82 -3.31 -7.06
C GLN A 151 4.14 -3.81 -6.45
N LEU A 152 4.57 -5.01 -6.84
CA LEU A 152 5.71 -5.68 -6.21
C LEU A 152 7.04 -5.45 -6.93
N THR A 153 6.99 -4.94 -8.16
CA THR A 153 8.16 -4.81 -9.04
C THR A 153 8.53 -3.37 -9.35
N GLY A 154 7.60 -2.45 -9.15
CA GLY A 154 7.69 -1.06 -9.60
C GLY A 154 7.23 -0.88 -11.05
N VAL A 155 6.90 0.34 -11.41
CA VAL A 155 6.51 0.76 -12.75
C VAL A 155 7.76 0.98 -13.59
N PRO A 156 7.92 0.31 -14.74
CA PRO A 156 9.09 0.46 -15.59
C PRO A 156 9.10 1.84 -16.27
N LYS A 157 10.29 2.37 -16.48
CA LYS A 157 10.54 3.58 -17.29
C LYS A 157 11.27 3.25 -18.58
N ALA A 158 11.18 4.15 -19.56
CA ALA A 158 11.84 4.00 -20.85
C ALA A 158 13.38 3.90 -20.77
N ASP A 159 13.98 4.45 -19.71
CA ASP A 159 15.43 4.38 -19.46
C ASP A 159 15.90 3.07 -18.80
N GLY A 160 14.99 2.10 -18.64
CA GLY A 160 15.26 0.81 -17.99
C GLY A 160 15.24 0.86 -16.45
N THR A 161 15.04 2.02 -15.86
CA THR A 161 14.83 2.16 -14.42
C THR A 161 13.37 1.91 -14.06
N LYS A 162 13.04 1.97 -12.78
CA LYS A 162 11.67 1.84 -12.28
C LYS A 162 11.38 2.87 -11.20
N TYR A 163 10.09 3.09 -10.95
CA TYR A 163 9.64 3.91 -9.83
C TYR A 163 8.48 3.24 -9.10
N PHE A 164 8.26 3.64 -7.86
CA PHE A 164 7.09 3.28 -7.07
C PHE A 164 6.26 4.53 -6.84
N GLY A 165 5.07 4.57 -7.40
CA GLY A 165 4.20 5.73 -7.31
C GLY A 165 2.88 5.53 -8.04
N TYR A 166 2.03 6.54 -7.93
CA TYR A 166 0.73 6.57 -8.59
C TYR A 166 0.85 7.18 -9.98
N LEU A 167 -0.15 6.91 -10.83
CA LEU A 167 -0.29 7.57 -12.12
C LEU A 167 -0.49 9.07 -11.90
N GLN A 168 0.32 9.90 -12.58
CA GLN A 168 0.34 11.36 -12.39
C GLN A 168 -0.39 12.14 -13.49
N GLN A 169 -0.84 11.46 -14.54
CA GLN A 169 -1.52 12.06 -15.68
C GLN A 169 -2.50 11.07 -16.29
N ASP A 170 -3.55 11.58 -16.90
CA ASP A 170 -4.48 10.75 -17.66
C ASP A 170 -3.77 10.06 -18.81
N MET A 171 -4.05 8.77 -18.97
CA MET A 171 -3.55 8.01 -20.11
C MET A 171 -4.46 8.25 -21.30
N PRO A 172 -3.89 8.30 -22.54
CA PRO A 172 -4.71 8.32 -23.74
C PRO A 172 -5.68 7.14 -23.74
N ALA A 173 -6.91 7.38 -24.21
CA ALA A 173 -7.87 6.30 -24.39
C ALA A 173 -7.28 5.21 -25.30
N LEU A 174 -7.32 3.97 -24.84
CA LEU A 174 -6.87 2.83 -25.63
C LEU A 174 -7.83 2.63 -26.81
N ASN A 175 -7.31 2.71 -28.02
CA ASN A 175 -8.09 2.37 -29.20
C ASN A 175 -7.98 0.84 -29.46
N GLU A 176 -8.87 0.08 -28.85
CA GLU A 176 -8.91 -1.38 -28.96
C GLU A 176 -9.05 -1.91 -30.41
N ARG A 177 -9.54 -1.05 -31.33
CA ARG A 177 -9.68 -1.40 -32.76
C ARG A 177 -8.40 -1.17 -33.58
N ALA A 178 -7.38 -0.58 -32.98
CA ALA A 178 -6.13 -0.21 -33.63
C ALA A 178 -4.90 -0.63 -32.81
N LEU A 179 -5.01 -1.71 -32.06
CA LEU A 179 -3.89 -2.28 -31.31
C LEU A 179 -2.88 -2.88 -32.30
N ASP A 180 -1.63 -2.47 -32.18
CA ASP A 180 -0.50 -3.07 -32.90
C ASP A 180 0.43 -3.73 -31.88
N GLU A 181 0.27 -5.03 -31.69
CA GLU A 181 1.03 -5.82 -30.72
C GLU A 181 2.55 -5.73 -30.91
N ARG A 182 3.01 -5.37 -32.13
CA ARG A 182 4.45 -5.21 -32.44
C ARG A 182 5.04 -3.93 -31.86
N LYS A 183 4.21 -2.94 -31.54
CA LYS A 183 4.66 -1.65 -30.97
C LYS A 183 4.73 -1.66 -29.44
N GLY A 184 4.14 -2.67 -28.79
CA GLY A 184 3.98 -2.70 -27.35
C GLY A 184 3.03 -1.61 -26.85
N PHE A 185 3.03 -1.41 -25.55
CA PHE A 185 2.25 -0.36 -24.87
C PHE A 185 3.16 0.80 -24.51
#